data_d8591a8695e0d432f813ce7173ef87c8
#
_entry.id   d8591a8695e0d432f813ce7173ef87c8
#
_cell.length_a   1.000
_cell.length_b   1.000
_cell.length_c   1.000
_cell.angle_alpha   90.00
_cell.angle_beta   90.00
_cell.angle_gamma   90.00
#
_symmetry.space_group_name_H-M   'P 1'
#
loop_
_entity.id
_entity.type
_entity.pdbx_description
1 polymer ?
#
loop_
_entity_poly.entity_id
_entity_poly.type
_entity_poly.pdbx_seq_one_letter_code
_entity_poly.pdbx_strand_id
1 'polypeptide(L)'
;MSISSSFPYQLYLVISEEACKGKNILEVAEESILGGVDIIQLREKHCTTADFLRKAQQLKEITDKYNIPLIINDNSEVAKALNTHGIHVGNKDISPVELRQQDFWKDKLIGYSIEYTEQLYNKHTQTSDYLGISPVFATATKTDTVTEWGLEGIVKIRSITTKPLVAIGNISLQNAYDIVQAGANCIAVVSAICSANDSQKAAYELKNKILK
;
A
#
# COMPACT_ATOMS: atom_id res chain seq x y z
N MET A 1 -18.69 -16.87 11.37
CA MET A 1 -18.97 -16.18 10.10
C MET A 1 -17.77 -15.30 9.81
N SER A 2 -17.01 -15.58 8.77
CA SER A 2 -15.87 -14.75 8.34
C SER A 2 -16.44 -13.44 7.84
N ILE A 3 -16.11 -12.32 8.50
CA ILE A 3 -16.34 -10.99 7.95
C ILE A 3 -15.38 -10.92 6.76
N SER A 4 -15.91 -11.03 5.55
CA SER A 4 -15.18 -10.66 4.34
C SER A 4 -14.85 -9.18 4.51
N SER A 5 -13.61 -8.87 4.89
CA SER A 5 -13.14 -7.49 4.94
C SER A 5 -13.24 -6.95 3.52
N SER A 6 -14.21 -6.09 3.27
CA SER A 6 -14.29 -5.39 2.00
C SER A 6 -13.06 -4.47 1.92
N PHE A 7 -12.24 -4.63 0.89
CA PHE A 7 -11.15 -3.70 0.57
C PHE A 7 -11.64 -2.75 -0.54
N PRO A 8 -12.32 -1.64 -0.20
CA PRO A 8 -13.01 -0.80 -1.18
C PRO A 8 -12.09 0.25 -1.82
N TYR A 9 -10.78 0.18 -1.55
CA TYR A 9 -9.81 1.19 -1.95
C TYR A 9 -9.33 0.94 -3.39
N GLN A 10 -9.15 2.02 -4.15
CA GLN A 10 -8.74 1.98 -5.55
C GLN A 10 -7.41 2.70 -5.80
N LEU A 11 -7.14 3.80 -5.05
CA LEU A 11 -5.90 4.55 -5.11
C LEU A 11 -5.21 4.56 -3.75
N TYR A 12 -4.03 3.97 -3.68
CA TYR A 12 -3.23 3.78 -2.48
C TYR A 12 -1.94 4.61 -2.57
N LEU A 13 -1.72 5.52 -1.66
CA LEU A 13 -0.45 6.26 -1.57
C LEU A 13 0.51 5.54 -0.61
N VAL A 14 1.69 5.14 -1.10
CA VAL A 14 2.82 4.77 -0.24
C VAL A 14 3.75 5.96 -0.15
N ILE A 15 3.92 6.50 1.06
CA ILE A 15 4.61 7.77 1.31
C ILE A 15 5.79 7.61 2.28
N SER A 16 6.86 8.37 2.05
CA SER A 16 8.01 8.54 2.95
C SER A 16 8.58 9.96 2.78
N GLU A 17 9.37 10.43 3.74
CA GLU A 17 10.08 11.71 3.59
C GLU A 17 11.02 11.69 2.37
N GLU A 18 11.75 10.58 2.17
CA GLU A 18 12.63 10.40 1.03
C GLU A 18 11.89 10.54 -0.31
N ALA A 19 10.70 9.91 -0.43
CA ALA A 19 9.89 9.96 -1.64
C ALA A 19 9.35 11.38 -1.93
N CYS A 20 9.13 12.19 -0.90
CA CYS A 20 8.67 13.57 -1.02
C CYS A 20 9.76 14.55 -1.49
N LYS A 21 11.04 14.13 -1.56
CA LYS A 21 12.16 14.92 -2.12
C LYS A 21 12.25 16.33 -1.54
N GLY A 22 12.16 16.46 -0.22
CA GLY A 22 12.27 17.73 0.51
C GLY A 22 10.97 18.53 0.63
N LYS A 23 9.85 18.06 0.04
CA LYS A 23 8.53 18.61 0.34
C LYS A 23 8.06 18.13 1.72
N ASN A 24 7.18 18.91 2.35
CA ASN A 24 6.56 18.51 3.61
C ASN A 24 5.66 17.28 3.40
N ILE A 25 5.98 16.17 4.06
CA ILE A 25 5.23 14.91 3.93
C ILE A 25 3.76 15.05 4.32
N LEU A 26 3.43 15.91 5.29
CA LEU A 26 2.06 16.12 5.77
C LEU A 26 1.24 16.91 4.74
N GLU A 27 1.84 17.91 4.10
CA GLU A 27 1.21 18.65 2.99
C GLU A 27 0.96 17.74 1.79
N VAL A 28 1.96 16.94 1.39
CA VAL A 28 1.82 15.97 0.30
C VAL A 28 0.71 14.97 0.60
N ALA A 29 0.61 14.48 1.84
CA ALA A 29 -0.45 13.56 2.24
C ALA A 29 -1.83 14.22 2.18
N GLU A 30 -1.98 15.43 2.73
CA GLU A 30 -3.26 16.16 2.71
C GLU A 30 -3.71 16.51 1.29
N GLU A 31 -2.82 17.04 0.45
CA GLU A 31 -3.08 17.31 -0.97
C GLU A 31 -3.52 16.04 -1.71
N SER A 32 -2.83 14.91 -1.48
CA SER A 32 -3.18 13.65 -2.14
C SER A 32 -4.54 13.10 -1.71
N ILE A 33 -4.92 13.26 -0.45
CA ILE A 33 -6.27 12.94 0.06
C ILE A 33 -7.32 13.79 -0.66
N LEU A 34 -7.10 15.10 -0.75
CA LEU A 34 -8.00 16.01 -1.46
C LEU A 34 -8.09 15.69 -2.96
N GLY A 35 -7.06 15.07 -3.53
CA GLY A 35 -7.03 14.55 -4.89
C GLY A 35 -7.70 13.18 -5.07
N GLY A 36 -8.15 12.51 -3.99
CA GLY A 36 -8.91 11.27 -4.07
C GLY A 36 -8.14 9.99 -3.73
N VAL A 37 -7.04 10.08 -2.99
CA VAL A 37 -6.38 8.92 -2.37
C VAL A 37 -7.32 8.30 -1.33
N ASP A 38 -7.50 6.98 -1.37
CA ASP A 38 -8.43 6.26 -0.49
C ASP A 38 -7.77 5.67 0.75
N ILE A 39 -6.45 5.44 0.72
CA ILE A 39 -5.68 4.77 1.77
C ILE A 39 -4.21 5.20 1.68
N ILE A 40 -3.56 5.38 2.82
CA ILE A 40 -2.15 5.80 2.90
C ILE A 40 -1.33 4.78 3.69
N GLN A 41 -0.12 4.48 3.19
CA GLN A 41 0.89 3.69 3.90
C GLN A 41 2.12 4.55 4.17
N LEU A 42 2.50 4.68 5.43
CA LEU A 42 3.80 5.27 5.81
C LEU A 42 4.89 4.19 5.74
N ARG A 43 5.92 4.44 4.93
CA ARG A 43 7.04 3.52 4.69
C ARG A 43 8.38 4.22 4.94
N GLU A 44 8.87 4.14 6.16
CA GLU A 44 10.17 4.69 6.57
C GLU A 44 11.17 3.55 6.83
N LYS A 45 12.19 3.41 5.97
CA LYS A 45 13.14 2.28 6.03
C LYS A 45 14.41 2.58 6.83
N HIS A 46 14.76 3.84 7.00
CA HIS A 46 16.07 4.28 7.49
C HIS A 46 15.98 5.20 8.71
N CYS A 47 14.98 5.02 9.56
CA CYS A 47 14.83 5.79 10.79
C CYS A 47 14.70 4.88 12.02
N THR A 48 14.90 5.45 13.20
CA THR A 48 14.67 4.77 14.47
C THR A 48 13.16 4.51 14.67
N THR A 49 12.80 3.52 15.50
CA THR A 49 11.38 3.29 15.86
C THR A 49 10.74 4.52 16.50
N ALA A 50 11.50 5.28 17.29
CA ALA A 50 11.01 6.52 17.91
C ALA A 50 10.71 7.61 16.86
N ASP A 51 11.58 7.80 15.88
CA ASP A 51 11.33 8.74 14.78
C ASP A 51 10.18 8.28 13.89
N PHE A 52 10.09 6.98 13.61
CA PHE A 52 8.97 6.43 12.86
C PHE A 52 7.65 6.67 13.60
N LEU A 53 7.61 6.43 14.90
CA LEU A 53 6.42 6.67 15.74
C LEU A 53 5.99 8.14 15.68
N ARG A 54 6.94 9.08 15.82
CA ARG A 54 6.65 10.52 15.74
C ARG A 54 6.06 10.93 14.39
N LYS A 55 6.66 10.48 13.29
CA LYS A 55 6.18 10.75 11.93
C LYS A 55 4.80 10.13 11.69
N ALA A 56 4.61 8.89 12.13
CA ALA A 56 3.35 8.18 12.00
C ALA A 56 2.23 8.86 12.79
N GLN A 57 2.53 9.40 13.99
CA GLN A 57 1.56 10.16 14.79
C GLN A 57 1.09 11.42 14.07
N GLN A 58 2.02 12.21 13.54
CA GLN A 58 1.70 13.42 12.78
C GLN A 58 0.87 13.11 11.53
N LEU A 59 1.25 12.07 10.79
CA LEU A 59 0.49 11.64 9.61
C LEU A 59 -0.89 11.11 9.97
N LYS A 60 -1.00 10.44 11.12
CA LYS A 60 -2.28 9.93 11.62
C LYS A 60 -3.29 11.06 11.91
N GLU A 61 -2.84 12.20 12.43
CA GLU A 61 -3.68 13.37 12.64
C GLU A 61 -4.33 13.85 11.32
N ILE A 62 -3.55 13.85 10.23
CA ILE A 62 -4.07 14.19 8.90
C ILE A 62 -5.05 13.13 8.40
N THR A 63 -4.68 11.85 8.47
CA THR A 63 -5.54 10.77 7.97
C THR A 63 -6.83 10.64 8.75
N ASP A 64 -6.81 10.83 10.07
CA ASP A 64 -8.00 10.82 10.93
C ASP A 64 -8.96 11.98 10.60
N LYS A 65 -8.42 13.18 10.33
CA LYS A 65 -9.21 14.37 9.94
C LYS A 65 -10.09 14.09 8.71
N TYR A 66 -9.60 13.29 7.78
CA TYR A 66 -10.29 12.96 6.53
C TYR A 66 -10.91 11.55 6.50
N ASN A 67 -10.85 10.81 7.61
CA ASN A 67 -11.29 9.40 7.71
C ASN A 67 -10.61 8.48 6.68
N ILE A 68 -9.33 8.72 6.39
CA ILE A 68 -8.51 7.89 5.51
C ILE A 68 -7.75 6.85 6.32
N PRO A 69 -7.79 5.55 5.96
CA PRO A 69 -7.03 4.53 6.66
C PRO A 69 -5.53 4.76 6.55
N LEU A 70 -4.84 4.71 7.71
CA LEU A 70 -3.38 4.70 7.79
C LEU A 70 -2.88 3.27 7.99
N ILE A 71 -1.99 2.82 7.13
CA ILE A 71 -1.25 1.56 7.19
C ILE A 71 0.20 1.86 7.54
N ILE A 72 0.78 1.07 8.43
CA ILE A 72 2.21 1.13 8.73
C ILE A 72 2.95 0.02 7.97
N ASN A 73 4.08 0.37 7.35
CA ASN A 73 4.92 -0.62 6.69
C ASN A 73 5.82 -1.31 7.73
N ASP A 74 5.82 -2.64 7.78
CA ASP A 74 6.68 -3.57 8.54
C ASP A 74 6.61 -3.43 10.08
N ASN A 75 6.58 -2.24 10.63
CA ASN A 75 6.75 -1.98 12.06
C ASN A 75 5.45 -2.17 12.87
N SER A 76 5.28 -3.37 13.42
CA SER A 76 4.08 -3.74 14.21
C SER A 76 3.98 -2.98 15.55
N GLU A 77 5.09 -2.54 16.13
CA GLU A 77 5.11 -1.78 17.39
C GLU A 77 4.53 -0.38 17.18
N VAL A 78 4.96 0.32 16.13
CA VAL A 78 4.42 1.63 15.76
C VAL A 78 2.93 1.53 15.43
N ALA A 79 2.54 0.51 14.65
CA ALA A 79 1.14 0.30 14.30
C ALA A 79 0.25 0.07 15.52
N LYS A 80 0.72 -0.71 16.50
CA LYS A 80 0.01 -0.95 17.77
C LYS A 80 -0.05 0.31 18.64
N ALA A 81 1.09 0.99 18.81
CA ALA A 81 1.17 2.19 19.67
C ALA A 81 0.18 3.27 19.24
N LEU A 82 -0.05 3.42 17.94
CA LEU A 82 -0.96 4.41 17.37
C LEU A 82 -2.35 3.87 17.03
N ASN A 83 -2.60 2.59 17.29
CA ASN A 83 -3.86 1.93 16.91
C ASN A 83 -4.27 2.22 15.46
N THR A 84 -3.34 2.05 14.52
CA THR A 84 -3.58 2.32 13.10
C THR A 84 -4.57 1.32 12.48
N HIS A 85 -5.02 1.59 11.24
CA HIS A 85 -6.00 0.74 10.55
C HIS A 85 -5.42 -0.61 10.12
N GLY A 86 -4.09 -0.70 9.98
CA GLY A 86 -3.45 -1.95 9.59
C GLY A 86 -1.95 -1.86 9.43
N ILE A 87 -1.41 -2.93 8.88
CA ILE A 87 0.01 -3.11 8.58
C ILE A 87 0.19 -3.75 7.21
N HIS A 88 1.25 -3.40 6.52
CA HIS A 88 1.70 -4.10 5.31
C HIS A 88 3.07 -4.72 5.57
N VAL A 89 3.23 -6.02 5.29
CA VAL A 89 4.45 -6.77 5.56
C VAL A 89 4.95 -7.51 4.33
N GLY A 90 6.24 -7.70 4.25
CA GLY A 90 6.92 -8.52 3.24
C GLY A 90 7.39 -9.86 3.80
N ASN A 91 8.21 -10.56 3.01
CA ASN A 91 8.67 -11.92 3.33
C ASN A 91 9.67 -12.01 4.49
N LYS A 92 10.32 -10.91 4.83
CA LYS A 92 11.36 -10.86 5.87
C LYS A 92 10.85 -10.25 7.18
N ASP A 93 9.59 -9.83 7.20
CA ASP A 93 8.96 -9.17 8.33
C ASP A 93 8.15 -10.17 9.17
N ILE A 94 7.50 -9.69 10.23
CA ILE A 94 6.56 -10.51 10.99
C ILE A 94 5.47 -11.05 10.07
N SER A 95 5.21 -12.34 10.11
CA SER A 95 4.30 -12.97 9.16
C SER A 95 2.83 -12.62 9.42
N PRO A 96 1.95 -12.59 8.38
CA PRO A 96 0.51 -12.44 8.55
C PRO A 96 -0.11 -13.46 9.52
N VAL A 97 0.41 -14.70 9.56
CA VAL A 97 -0.06 -15.75 10.48
C VAL A 97 0.26 -15.38 11.94
N GLU A 98 1.48 -14.92 12.23
CA GLU A 98 1.88 -14.49 13.59
C GLU A 98 1.13 -13.24 14.03
N LEU A 99 0.88 -12.31 13.11
CA LEU A 99 0.06 -11.13 13.40
C LEU A 99 -1.37 -11.56 13.81
N ARG A 100 -2.05 -12.40 13.03
CA ARG A 100 -3.42 -12.84 13.32
C ARG A 100 -3.59 -13.63 14.62
N GLN A 101 -2.54 -14.20 15.16
CA GLN A 101 -2.56 -14.88 16.48
C GLN A 101 -2.71 -13.90 17.65
N GLN A 102 -2.47 -12.61 17.43
CA GLN A 102 -2.55 -11.57 18.44
C GLN A 102 -3.91 -10.85 18.36
N ASP A 103 -4.59 -10.66 19.47
CA ASP A 103 -5.93 -10.07 19.54
C ASP A 103 -6.04 -8.71 18.87
N PHE A 104 -4.99 -7.88 18.98
CA PHE A 104 -4.95 -6.56 18.36
C PHE A 104 -5.18 -6.59 16.83
N TRP A 105 -4.71 -7.64 16.16
CA TRP A 105 -4.77 -7.71 14.69
C TRP A 105 -6.02 -8.38 14.14
N LYS A 106 -6.94 -8.87 14.98
CA LYS A 106 -8.12 -9.62 14.52
C LYS A 106 -8.98 -8.84 13.53
N ASP A 107 -9.17 -7.54 13.80
CA ASP A 107 -10.02 -6.65 13.00
C ASP A 107 -9.22 -5.59 12.21
N LYS A 108 -7.91 -5.73 12.13
CA LYS A 108 -7.02 -4.81 11.41
C LYS A 108 -6.68 -5.34 10.02
N LEU A 109 -6.47 -4.44 9.08
CA LEU A 109 -6.00 -4.81 7.75
C LEU A 109 -4.55 -5.32 7.79
N ILE A 110 -4.31 -6.50 7.21
CA ILE A 110 -2.98 -7.05 7.01
C ILE A 110 -2.76 -7.24 5.51
N GLY A 111 -1.86 -6.42 4.95
CA GLY A 111 -1.36 -6.57 3.59
C GLY A 111 -0.11 -7.45 3.53
N TYR A 112 0.03 -8.22 2.46
CA TYR A 112 1.19 -9.08 2.27
C TYR A 112 1.76 -8.94 0.85
N SER A 113 3.08 -8.73 0.75
CA SER A 113 3.79 -8.61 -0.53
C SER A 113 3.99 -9.97 -1.18
N ILE A 114 3.58 -10.11 -2.44
CA ILE A 114 3.82 -11.27 -3.29
C ILE A 114 4.99 -10.98 -4.24
N GLU A 115 6.05 -11.77 -4.16
CA GLU A 115 7.28 -11.65 -4.95
C GLU A 115 7.46 -12.82 -5.93
N TYR A 116 6.80 -13.96 -5.69
CA TYR A 116 6.80 -15.15 -6.57
C TYR A 116 5.50 -15.96 -6.43
N THR A 117 5.21 -16.75 -7.45
CA THR A 117 3.90 -17.43 -7.63
C THR A 117 3.56 -18.40 -6.49
N GLU A 118 4.56 -19.11 -5.94
CA GLU A 118 4.39 -20.11 -4.89
C GLU A 118 3.77 -19.51 -3.61
N GLN A 119 3.99 -18.22 -3.36
CA GLN A 119 3.42 -17.53 -2.21
C GLN A 119 1.89 -17.47 -2.24
N LEU A 120 1.27 -17.52 -3.43
CA LEU A 120 -0.20 -17.48 -3.56
C LEU A 120 -0.88 -18.66 -2.87
N TYR A 121 -0.17 -19.75 -2.64
CA TYR A 121 -0.70 -20.97 -2.02
C TYR A 121 -0.34 -21.13 -0.54
N ASN A 122 0.45 -20.22 0.02
CA ASN A 122 0.90 -20.33 1.41
C ASN A 122 -0.13 -19.79 2.43
N LYS A 123 0.08 -20.12 3.71
CA LYS A 123 -0.78 -19.67 4.80
C LYS A 123 -0.75 -18.15 5.01
N HIS A 124 0.35 -17.48 4.69
CA HIS A 124 0.47 -16.04 4.85
C HIS A 124 -0.48 -15.30 3.91
N THR A 125 -0.53 -15.72 2.65
CA THR A 125 -1.51 -15.23 1.67
C THR A 125 -2.95 -15.50 2.12
N GLN A 126 -3.25 -16.70 2.61
CA GLN A 126 -4.59 -17.03 3.07
C GLN A 126 -5.04 -16.16 4.25
N THR A 127 -4.12 -15.80 5.14
CA THR A 127 -4.37 -15.04 6.37
C THR A 127 -4.43 -13.53 6.15
N SER A 128 -3.75 -13.00 5.12
CA SER A 128 -3.76 -11.58 4.79
C SER A 128 -5.10 -11.12 4.18
N ASP A 129 -5.41 -9.82 4.27
CA ASP A 129 -6.66 -9.24 3.74
C ASP A 129 -6.51 -8.80 2.29
N TYR A 130 -5.31 -8.34 1.89
CA TYR A 130 -4.98 -7.97 0.51
C TYR A 130 -3.54 -8.35 0.17
N LEU A 131 -3.27 -8.46 -1.12
CA LEU A 131 -1.98 -8.85 -1.67
C LEU A 131 -1.35 -7.69 -2.43
N GLY A 132 -0.12 -7.32 -2.05
CA GLY A 132 0.70 -6.37 -2.79
C GLY A 132 1.47 -7.07 -3.91
N ILE A 133 1.19 -6.74 -5.16
CA ILE A 133 1.89 -7.27 -6.32
C ILE A 133 3.03 -6.32 -6.67
N SER A 134 4.27 -6.71 -6.38
CA SER A 134 5.43 -5.81 -6.42
C SER A 134 6.70 -6.46 -6.97
N PRO A 135 7.36 -5.81 -7.94
CA PRO A 135 6.87 -4.70 -8.75
C PRO A 135 6.11 -5.18 -9.99
N VAL A 136 5.14 -4.37 -10.45
CA VAL A 136 4.49 -4.63 -11.75
C VAL A 136 5.47 -4.34 -12.88
N PHE A 137 6.13 -3.18 -12.83
CA PHE A 137 7.20 -2.81 -13.76
C PHE A 137 8.47 -2.43 -13.00
N ALA A 138 9.63 -2.56 -13.64
CA ALA A 138 10.92 -2.18 -13.06
C ALA A 138 10.87 -0.79 -12.42
N THR A 139 11.39 -0.68 -11.20
CA THR A 139 11.33 0.55 -10.40
C THR A 139 12.62 0.79 -9.64
N ALA A 140 12.99 2.06 -9.50
CA ALA A 140 14.11 2.47 -8.66
C ALA A 140 13.77 2.60 -7.17
N THR A 141 12.48 2.59 -6.80
CA THR A 141 12.02 2.80 -5.42
C THR A 141 12.24 1.60 -4.51
N LYS A 142 12.17 0.39 -5.06
CA LYS A 142 12.47 -0.87 -4.38
C LYS A 142 13.38 -1.69 -5.28
N THR A 143 14.65 -1.82 -4.91
CA THR A 143 15.69 -2.45 -5.73
C THR A 143 15.93 -3.93 -5.41
N ASP A 144 15.40 -4.42 -4.31
CA ASP A 144 15.51 -5.80 -3.82
C ASP A 144 14.36 -6.71 -4.30
N THR A 145 13.85 -6.43 -5.51
CA THR A 145 12.73 -7.18 -6.10
C THR A 145 13.20 -8.41 -6.86
N VAL A 146 12.45 -9.51 -6.75
CA VAL A 146 12.76 -10.80 -7.37
C VAL A 146 12.10 -10.98 -8.73
N THR A 147 10.85 -10.53 -8.88
CA THR A 147 10.06 -10.75 -10.09
C THR A 147 9.48 -9.41 -10.58
N GLU A 148 9.58 -9.14 -11.86
CA GLU A 148 8.78 -8.12 -12.55
C GLU A 148 7.54 -8.81 -13.13
N TRP A 149 6.35 -8.46 -12.60
CA TRP A 149 5.13 -9.20 -12.91
C TRP A 149 4.51 -8.86 -14.26
N GLY A 150 4.60 -7.61 -14.69
CA GLY A 150 3.90 -7.12 -15.86
C GLY A 150 2.37 -7.26 -15.75
N LEU A 151 1.66 -6.93 -16.81
CA LEU A 151 0.20 -7.10 -16.89
C LEU A 151 -0.19 -8.58 -16.90
N GLU A 152 0.57 -9.42 -17.58
CA GLU A 152 0.35 -10.88 -17.66
C GLU A 152 0.44 -11.54 -16.28
N GLY A 153 1.39 -11.07 -15.43
CA GLY A 153 1.51 -11.54 -14.07
C GLY A 153 0.28 -11.20 -13.22
N ILE A 154 -0.29 -10.00 -13.38
CA ILE A 154 -1.54 -9.61 -12.70
C ILE A 154 -2.70 -10.52 -13.15
N VAL A 155 -2.87 -10.74 -14.45
CA VAL A 155 -3.89 -11.63 -15.01
C VAL A 155 -3.73 -13.06 -14.43
N LYS A 156 -2.50 -13.58 -14.41
CA LYS A 156 -2.21 -14.90 -13.84
C LYS A 156 -2.56 -14.97 -12.36
N ILE A 157 -2.15 -13.97 -11.55
CA ILE A 157 -2.46 -13.92 -10.12
C ILE A 157 -3.97 -13.84 -9.91
N ARG A 158 -4.67 -13.01 -10.69
CA ARG A 158 -6.13 -12.86 -10.62
C ARG A 158 -6.87 -14.17 -10.90
N SER A 159 -6.35 -15.00 -11.79
CA SER A 159 -6.95 -16.32 -12.07
C SER A 159 -6.81 -17.33 -10.91
N ILE A 160 -5.87 -17.10 -9.99
CA ILE A 160 -5.56 -18.00 -8.87
C ILE A 160 -6.29 -17.58 -7.57
N THR A 161 -6.51 -16.28 -7.37
CA THR A 161 -7.07 -15.78 -6.10
C THR A 161 -8.19 -14.77 -6.30
N THR A 162 -9.16 -14.74 -5.40
CA THR A 162 -10.20 -13.71 -5.30
C THR A 162 -9.85 -12.57 -4.33
N LYS A 163 -8.72 -12.67 -3.63
CA LYS A 163 -8.29 -11.62 -2.69
C LYS A 163 -8.07 -10.29 -3.41
N PRO A 164 -8.28 -9.15 -2.73
CA PRO A 164 -7.93 -7.85 -3.27
C PRO A 164 -6.46 -7.78 -3.69
N LEU A 165 -6.20 -7.34 -4.93
CA LEU A 165 -4.87 -7.16 -5.48
C LEU A 165 -4.53 -5.68 -5.53
N VAL A 166 -3.44 -5.30 -4.86
CA VAL A 166 -2.87 -3.96 -4.87
C VAL A 166 -1.60 -4.00 -5.71
N ALA A 167 -1.67 -3.45 -6.91
CA ALA A 167 -0.54 -3.40 -7.84
C ALA A 167 0.36 -2.20 -7.50
N ILE A 168 1.68 -2.41 -7.42
CA ILE A 168 2.67 -1.37 -7.17
C ILE A 168 3.93 -1.61 -8.01
N GLY A 169 4.62 -0.54 -8.37
CA GLY A 169 5.90 -0.54 -9.11
C GLY A 169 5.78 0.15 -10.45
N ASN A 170 6.38 1.34 -10.55
CA ASN A 170 6.44 2.20 -11.72
C ASN A 170 5.07 2.47 -12.39
N ILE A 171 4.06 2.71 -11.54
CA ILE A 171 2.69 3.03 -11.98
C ILE A 171 2.59 4.52 -12.25
N SER A 172 1.96 4.86 -13.38
CA SER A 172 1.78 6.22 -13.88
C SER A 172 0.43 6.36 -14.60
N LEU A 173 0.08 7.58 -15.02
CA LEU A 173 -1.13 7.83 -15.83
C LEU A 173 -1.18 7.01 -17.12
N GLN A 174 -0.03 6.64 -17.69
CA GLN A 174 0.07 5.91 -18.94
C GLN A 174 -0.37 4.45 -18.81
N ASN A 175 -0.10 3.82 -17.65
CA ASN A 175 -0.32 2.37 -17.46
C ASN A 175 -1.37 2.02 -16.39
N ALA A 176 -1.84 3.00 -15.60
CA ALA A 176 -2.76 2.77 -14.48
C ALA A 176 -4.06 2.06 -14.89
N TYR A 177 -4.65 2.47 -16.03
CA TYR A 177 -5.89 1.87 -16.55
C TYR A 177 -5.68 0.39 -16.92
N ASP A 178 -4.61 0.07 -17.65
CA ASP A 178 -4.34 -1.29 -18.11
C ASP A 178 -4.07 -2.25 -16.94
N ILE A 179 -3.45 -1.74 -15.86
CA ILE A 179 -3.22 -2.50 -14.61
C ILE A 179 -4.56 -2.90 -13.96
N VAL A 180 -5.53 -1.98 -13.91
CA VAL A 180 -6.86 -2.28 -13.37
C VAL A 180 -7.61 -3.26 -14.30
N GLN A 181 -7.54 -3.06 -15.62
CA GLN A 181 -8.13 -3.99 -16.59
C GLN A 181 -7.49 -5.39 -16.53
N ALA A 182 -6.21 -5.51 -16.17
CA ALA A 182 -5.54 -6.79 -15.95
C ALA A 182 -6.03 -7.52 -14.68
N GLY A 183 -6.83 -6.87 -13.81
CA GLY A 183 -7.46 -7.49 -12.64
C GLY A 183 -6.99 -6.96 -11.27
N ALA A 184 -6.19 -5.90 -11.21
CA ALA A 184 -5.88 -5.24 -9.96
C ALA A 184 -7.12 -4.48 -9.43
N ASN A 185 -7.41 -4.62 -8.13
CA ASN A 185 -8.48 -3.88 -7.45
C ASN A 185 -8.05 -2.46 -7.07
N CYS A 186 -6.76 -2.29 -6.85
CA CYS A 186 -6.17 -1.05 -6.37
C CYS A 186 -4.80 -0.84 -6.99
N ILE A 187 -4.46 0.38 -7.32
CA ILE A 187 -3.09 0.77 -7.65
C ILE A 187 -2.44 1.47 -6.45
N ALA A 188 -1.20 1.09 -6.14
CA ALA A 188 -0.38 1.79 -5.16
C ALA A 188 0.73 2.57 -5.86
N VAL A 189 0.90 3.81 -5.50
CA VAL A 189 1.87 4.72 -6.10
C VAL A 189 2.74 5.38 -5.05
N VAL A 190 3.97 5.71 -5.43
CA VAL A 190 4.93 6.47 -4.61
C VAL A 190 5.27 7.76 -5.33
N SER A 191 6.24 7.73 -6.24
CA SER A 191 6.79 8.91 -6.90
C SER A 191 5.79 9.64 -7.78
N ALA A 192 4.81 8.94 -8.36
CA ALA A 192 3.78 9.54 -9.19
C ALA A 192 2.96 10.62 -8.47
N ILE A 193 2.88 10.55 -7.13
CA ILE A 193 2.25 11.56 -6.28
C ILE A 193 3.30 12.29 -5.44
N CYS A 194 4.13 11.57 -4.69
CA CYS A 194 5.07 12.18 -3.74
C CYS A 194 6.03 13.18 -4.40
N SER A 195 6.50 12.88 -5.63
CA SER A 195 7.45 13.73 -6.35
C SER A 195 6.79 14.68 -7.35
N ALA A 196 5.47 14.66 -7.51
CA ALA A 196 4.75 15.54 -8.42
C ALA A 196 4.83 17.00 -7.95
N ASN A 197 4.85 17.96 -8.86
CA ASN A 197 4.81 19.38 -8.51
C ASN A 197 3.52 19.77 -7.79
N ASP A 198 2.42 19.09 -8.12
CA ASP A 198 1.08 19.25 -7.55
C ASP A 198 0.56 17.86 -7.21
N SER A 199 0.62 17.50 -5.92
CA SER A 199 0.25 16.17 -5.42
C SER A 199 -1.25 15.95 -5.49
N GLN A 200 -2.05 16.99 -5.31
CA GLN A 200 -3.51 16.92 -5.41
C GLN A 200 -3.94 16.60 -6.84
N LYS A 201 -3.41 17.36 -7.81
CA LYS A 201 -3.71 17.14 -9.23
C LYS A 201 -3.26 15.75 -9.69
N ALA A 202 -2.05 15.31 -9.30
CA ALA A 202 -1.54 13.99 -9.65
C ALA A 202 -2.43 12.88 -9.13
N ALA A 203 -2.89 12.97 -7.87
CA ALA A 203 -3.82 12.01 -7.28
C ALA A 203 -5.17 12.01 -8.01
N TYR A 204 -5.73 13.19 -8.29
CA TYR A 204 -6.99 13.35 -9.00
C TYR A 204 -6.95 12.74 -10.41
N GLU A 205 -5.89 13.00 -11.16
CA GLU A 205 -5.72 12.45 -12.52
C GLU A 205 -5.60 10.91 -12.51
N LEU A 206 -4.81 10.35 -11.56
CA LEU A 206 -4.70 8.91 -11.38
C LEU A 206 -6.04 8.28 -11.00
N LYS A 207 -6.76 8.88 -10.03
CA LYS A 207 -8.08 8.40 -9.60
C LYS A 207 -9.06 8.35 -10.76
N ASN A 208 -9.16 9.43 -11.53
CA ASN A 208 -10.05 9.47 -12.69
C ASN A 208 -9.63 8.51 -13.81
N LYS A 209 -8.34 8.22 -13.93
CA LYS A 209 -7.83 7.27 -14.93
C LYS A 209 -8.27 5.85 -14.66
N ILE A 210 -8.31 5.44 -13.39
CA ILE A 210 -8.67 4.06 -12.98
C ILE A 210 -10.17 3.85 -12.82
N LEU A 211 -10.97 4.91 -12.79
CA LEU A 211 -12.43 4.84 -12.70
C LEU A 211 -13.15 4.75 -14.07
N LYS A 212 -12.39 4.85 -15.14
CA LYS A 212 -12.92 4.74 -16.52
C LYS A 212 -13.14 3.29 -16.91
#